data_b93bdd173008bb565b4829fe63016b1c
#
_entry.id   b93bdd173008bb565b4829fe63016b1c
#
_cell.length_a   1.000
_cell.length_b   1.000
_cell.length_c   1.000
_cell.angle_alpha   90.00
_cell.angle_beta   90.00
_cell.angle_gamma   90.00
#
_symmetry.space_group_name_H-M   'P 1'
#
loop_
_entity.id
_entity.type
_entity.pdbx_description
1 polymer ?
#
loop_
_entity_poly.entity_id
_entity_poly.type
_entity_poly.pdbx_seq_one_letter_code
_entity_poly.pdbx_strand_id
1 'polypeptide(L)'
;MSLIKKISLFVLLSLGGIFHSSDSHAQVLDTLYSSLEKKPKFFINILNYYGFISKDFANFSGLKFGLNYNKRVRFGFGVAALDAGSVVSSISIEEDSLAYTTNGELKFSFLSASAEYVFYHQYPWQFSIIPYNLAVGTAGYEYIRRSDHTRVSTPSETVITFQPELTGQFSIFRWIGLGASFGYRKTLYSSKNIRENFNSPTFSVGLKLFMDEIYKIAFPNGIGKKKKG
;
A
#
# COMPACT_ATOMS: atom_id res chain seq x y z
N MET A 1 28.37 1.36 -7.90
CA MET A 1 27.18 1.75 -7.09
C MET A 1 25.99 0.99 -7.65
N SER A 2 25.36 0.09 -6.87
CA SER A 2 24.30 -0.79 -7.36
C SER A 2 23.06 0.01 -7.82
N LEU A 3 22.30 -0.53 -8.76
CA LEU A 3 21.07 0.05 -9.31
C LEU A 3 20.10 0.47 -8.19
N ILE A 4 20.01 -0.32 -7.13
CA ILE A 4 19.20 -0.06 -5.94
C ILE A 4 19.61 1.25 -5.27
N LYS A 5 20.92 1.56 -5.16
CA LYS A 5 21.41 2.82 -4.59
C LYS A 5 21.08 4.03 -5.47
N LYS A 6 21.02 3.86 -6.80
CA LYS A 6 20.65 4.95 -7.72
C LYS A 6 19.16 5.24 -7.66
N ILE A 7 18.29 4.22 -7.59
CA ILE A 7 16.83 4.38 -7.45
C ILE A 7 16.50 5.00 -6.08
N SER A 8 17.14 4.56 -5.00
CA SER A 8 16.99 5.17 -3.68
C SER A 8 17.39 6.65 -3.66
N LEU A 9 18.46 7.01 -4.38
CA LEU A 9 18.92 8.39 -4.48
C LEU A 9 17.92 9.30 -5.22
N PHE A 10 17.29 8.79 -6.26
CA PHE A 10 16.30 9.56 -7.04
C PHE A 10 15.00 9.79 -6.23
N VAL A 11 14.53 8.79 -5.50
CA VAL A 11 13.40 8.91 -4.58
C VAL A 11 13.71 9.87 -3.43
N LEU A 12 14.95 9.92 -2.96
CA LEU A 12 15.43 10.81 -1.91
C LEU A 12 15.53 12.27 -2.34
N LEU A 13 16.01 12.54 -3.56
CA LEU A 13 16.11 13.90 -4.10
C LEU A 13 14.74 14.55 -4.28
N SER A 14 13.71 13.78 -4.59
CA SER A 14 12.35 14.29 -4.71
C SER A 14 11.68 14.59 -3.36
N LEU A 15 12.15 14.00 -2.24
CA LEU A 15 11.74 14.37 -0.88
C LEU A 15 12.28 15.75 -0.45
N GLY A 16 13.43 16.15 -0.98
CA GLY A 16 14.08 17.43 -0.66
C GLY A 16 13.28 18.68 -1.06
N GLY A 17 12.34 18.56 -2.01
CA GLY A 17 11.53 19.69 -2.47
C GLY A 17 10.39 20.15 -1.55
N ILE A 18 10.09 19.41 -0.50
CA ILE A 18 8.89 19.66 0.34
C ILE A 18 9.20 20.50 1.59
N PHE A 19 10.46 20.60 2.02
CA PHE A 19 10.85 21.32 3.25
C PHE A 19 11.80 22.48 2.96
N HIS A 20 11.39 23.71 3.25
CA HIS A 20 12.10 24.95 2.94
C HIS A 20 13.09 25.44 4.02
N SER A 21 13.61 24.59 4.90
CA SER A 21 14.62 24.97 5.90
C SER A 21 15.93 24.21 5.67
N SER A 22 17.00 24.93 5.34
CA SER A 22 18.31 24.39 4.91
C SER A 22 18.97 23.43 5.92
N ASP A 23 18.86 23.68 7.21
CA ASP A 23 19.51 22.88 8.26
C ASP A 23 18.81 21.55 8.52
N SER A 24 17.49 21.49 8.33
CA SER A 24 16.72 20.25 8.50
C SER A 24 16.95 19.25 7.35
N HIS A 25 17.28 19.73 6.16
CA HIS A 25 17.51 18.87 4.98
C HIS A 25 18.78 18.03 5.09
N ALA A 26 19.88 18.63 5.53
CA ALA A 26 21.14 17.91 5.71
C ALA A 26 20.97 16.77 6.71
N GLN A 27 20.29 17.02 7.82
CA GLN A 27 20.08 16.04 8.88
C GLN A 27 19.17 14.88 8.46
N VAL A 28 18.12 15.14 7.65
CA VAL A 28 17.25 14.09 7.11
C VAL A 28 18.00 13.24 6.10
N LEU A 29 18.76 13.86 5.19
CA LEU A 29 19.56 13.14 4.18
C LEU A 29 20.62 12.25 4.84
N ASP A 30 21.37 12.75 5.82
CA ASP A 30 22.38 11.98 6.55
C ASP A 30 21.74 10.81 7.29
N THR A 31 20.57 11.01 7.89
CA THR A 31 19.82 9.92 8.55
C THR A 31 19.37 8.86 7.54
N LEU A 32 18.95 9.27 6.35
CA LEU A 32 18.55 8.36 5.29
C LEU A 32 19.76 7.54 4.79
N TYR A 33 20.87 8.21 4.48
CA TYR A 33 22.10 7.52 4.00
C TYR A 33 22.62 6.54 5.05
N SER A 34 22.81 6.97 6.28
CA SER A 34 23.28 6.11 7.37
C SER A 34 22.34 4.94 7.67
N SER A 35 21.03 5.13 7.46
CA SER A 35 20.05 4.06 7.61
C SER A 35 20.17 3.01 6.52
N LEU A 36 20.38 3.41 5.26
CA LEU A 36 20.50 2.50 4.11
C LEU A 36 21.80 1.66 4.11
N GLU A 37 22.81 2.05 4.89
CA GLU A 37 24.02 1.25 5.09
C GLU A 37 23.79 0.05 6.00
N LYS A 38 22.77 0.07 6.83
CA LYS A 38 22.45 -1.04 7.75
C LYS A 38 21.78 -2.18 7.01
N LYS A 39 21.97 -3.40 7.52
CA LYS A 39 21.30 -4.58 6.97
C LYS A 39 19.78 -4.44 7.09
N PRO A 40 19.04 -4.62 6.01
CA PRO A 40 17.58 -4.53 6.04
C PRO A 40 16.97 -5.69 6.83
N LYS A 41 15.81 -5.41 7.41
CA LYS A 41 14.97 -6.38 8.10
C LYS A 41 13.66 -6.53 7.36
N PHE A 42 13.17 -7.74 7.23
CA PHE A 42 11.94 -8.03 6.52
C PHE A 42 10.72 -7.78 7.42
N PHE A 43 9.66 -7.21 6.85
CA PHE A 43 8.37 -7.05 7.52
C PHE A 43 7.22 -7.47 6.61
N ILE A 44 6.11 -7.84 7.24
CA ILE A 44 4.82 -8.12 6.60
C ILE A 44 3.76 -7.28 7.32
N ASN A 45 2.88 -6.64 6.53
CA ASN A 45 1.68 -5.95 7.01
C ASN A 45 0.45 -6.61 6.41
N ILE A 46 -0.50 -6.94 7.26
CA ILE A 46 -1.88 -7.29 6.88
C ILE A 46 -2.70 -6.03 7.08
N LEU A 47 -3.33 -5.53 6.04
CA LEU A 47 -3.95 -4.22 6.02
C LEU A 47 -5.39 -4.30 5.51
N ASN A 48 -6.27 -3.56 6.17
CA ASN A 48 -7.56 -3.19 5.62
C ASN A 48 -7.52 -1.69 5.29
N TYR A 49 -7.79 -1.37 4.04
CA TYR A 49 -7.87 -0.01 3.53
C TYR A 49 -9.32 0.37 3.35
N TYR A 50 -9.64 1.59 3.72
CA TYR A 50 -10.96 2.17 3.58
C TYR A 50 -10.86 3.47 2.81
N GLY A 51 -11.88 3.78 2.03
CA GLY A 51 -11.97 5.01 1.28
C GLY A 51 -13.30 5.10 0.57
N PHE A 52 -13.36 5.96 -0.44
CA PHE A 52 -14.56 6.08 -1.26
C PHE A 52 -14.20 5.84 -2.73
N ILE A 53 -15.12 5.25 -3.47
CA ILE A 53 -15.10 5.18 -4.91
C ILE A 53 -16.39 5.81 -5.37
N SER A 54 -16.29 6.92 -6.12
CA SER A 54 -17.42 7.80 -6.40
C SER A 54 -18.07 8.31 -5.09
N LYS A 55 -19.16 7.73 -4.64
CA LYS A 55 -19.85 8.07 -3.39
C LYS A 55 -19.95 6.88 -2.43
N ASP A 56 -19.59 5.70 -2.89
CA ASP A 56 -19.74 4.47 -2.14
C ASP A 56 -18.52 4.22 -1.26
N PHE A 57 -18.78 3.71 -0.06
CA PHE A 57 -17.73 3.31 0.85
C PHE A 57 -17.05 2.04 0.33
N ALA A 58 -15.76 2.12 0.10
CA ALA A 58 -14.95 1.06 -0.46
C ALA A 58 -14.02 0.46 0.61
N ASN A 59 -14.11 -0.84 0.80
CA ASN A 59 -13.24 -1.61 1.68
C ASN A 59 -12.30 -2.46 0.83
N PHE A 60 -11.00 -2.44 1.19
CA PHE A 60 -9.96 -3.22 0.52
C PHE A 60 -9.21 -4.04 1.53
N SER A 61 -9.04 -5.30 1.24
CA SER A 61 -8.16 -6.19 1.98
C SER A 61 -6.83 -6.36 1.27
N GLY A 62 -5.72 -6.31 2.01
CA GLY A 62 -4.41 -6.34 1.39
C GLY A 62 -3.28 -6.82 2.27
N LEU A 63 -2.18 -7.15 1.59
CA LEU A 63 -0.91 -7.51 2.19
C LEU A 63 0.18 -6.58 1.67
N LYS A 64 1.06 -6.14 2.55
CA LYS A 64 2.26 -5.39 2.22
C LYS A 64 3.48 -6.07 2.85
N PHE A 65 4.51 -6.25 2.08
CA PHE A 65 5.79 -6.80 2.52
C PHE A 65 6.92 -5.89 2.07
N GLY A 66 8.04 -5.94 2.76
CA GLY A 66 9.15 -5.08 2.39
C GLY A 66 10.34 -5.14 3.32
N LEU A 67 11.23 -4.18 3.11
CA LEU A 67 12.50 -4.04 3.78
C LEU A 67 12.50 -2.80 4.66
N ASN A 68 12.93 -2.98 5.90
CA ASN A 68 13.04 -1.95 6.91
C ASN A 68 14.53 -1.71 7.23
N TYR A 69 15.02 -0.54 6.92
CA TYR A 69 16.41 -0.12 7.14
C TYR A 69 16.48 0.73 8.41
N ASN A 70 17.21 0.25 9.40
CA ASN A 70 17.48 0.93 10.68
C ASN A 70 16.23 1.50 11.37
N LYS A 71 15.04 0.89 11.17
CA LYS A 71 13.75 1.37 11.68
C LYS A 71 13.36 2.79 11.21
N ARG A 72 14.10 3.38 10.28
CA ARG A 72 13.90 4.75 9.77
C ARG A 72 13.37 4.78 8.35
N VAL A 73 13.85 3.91 7.49
CA VAL A 73 13.46 3.87 6.08
C VAL A 73 12.87 2.51 5.76
N ARG A 74 11.74 2.50 5.08
CA ARG A 74 11.09 1.28 4.63
C ARG A 74 10.69 1.38 3.17
N PHE A 75 10.94 0.31 2.45
CA PHE A 75 10.43 0.10 1.10
C PHE A 75 9.50 -1.09 1.13
N GLY A 76 8.31 -0.91 0.58
CA GLY A 76 7.29 -1.96 0.60
C GLY A 76 6.62 -2.14 -0.74
N PHE A 77 6.25 -3.39 -1.00
CA PHE A 77 5.36 -3.79 -2.08
C PHE A 77 4.09 -4.35 -1.48
N GLY A 78 2.96 -4.00 -2.06
CA GLY A 78 1.66 -4.43 -1.57
C GLY A 78 0.78 -4.95 -2.68
N VAL A 79 -0.15 -5.79 -2.31
CA VAL A 79 -1.27 -6.22 -3.13
C VAL A 79 -2.54 -6.03 -2.33
N ALA A 80 -3.56 -5.47 -2.96
CA ALA A 80 -4.87 -5.32 -2.34
C ALA A 80 -5.98 -5.48 -3.38
N ALA A 81 -7.14 -5.90 -2.89
CA ALA A 81 -8.34 -6.04 -3.69
C ALA A 81 -9.53 -5.42 -2.98
N LEU A 82 -10.45 -4.87 -3.75
CA LEU A 82 -11.74 -4.37 -3.28
C LEU A 82 -12.57 -5.58 -2.81
N ASP A 83 -13.12 -5.47 -1.61
CA ASP A 83 -13.97 -6.49 -1.05
C ASP A 83 -15.29 -6.58 -1.84
N ALA A 84 -15.78 -7.80 -2.02
CA ALA A 84 -16.97 -8.09 -2.78
C ALA A 84 -18.20 -7.30 -2.28
N GLY A 85 -18.98 -6.75 -3.20
CA GLY A 85 -20.20 -5.99 -2.90
C GLY A 85 -19.98 -4.59 -2.33
N SER A 86 -18.72 -4.14 -2.14
CA SER A 86 -18.44 -2.83 -1.57
C SER A 86 -18.90 -1.67 -2.45
N VAL A 87 -18.82 -1.82 -3.76
CA VAL A 87 -19.20 -0.78 -4.73
C VAL A 87 -20.07 -1.39 -5.82
N VAL A 88 -21.28 -0.86 -5.98
CA VAL A 88 -22.24 -1.29 -7.00
C VAL A 88 -22.68 -0.08 -7.80
N SER A 89 -22.44 -0.11 -9.11
CA SER A 89 -22.74 1.00 -10.01
C SER A 89 -23.71 0.59 -11.11
N SER A 90 -24.50 1.54 -11.56
CA SER A 90 -25.34 1.33 -12.76
C SER A 90 -24.49 1.44 -14.01
N ILE A 91 -24.37 0.34 -14.74
CA ILE A 91 -23.61 0.25 -15.98
C ILE A 91 -24.53 0.04 -17.17
N SER A 92 -24.20 0.66 -18.30
CA SER A 92 -24.90 0.43 -19.57
C SER A 92 -24.16 -0.66 -20.34
N ILE A 93 -24.85 -1.73 -20.67
CA ILE A 93 -24.35 -2.86 -21.44
C ILE A 93 -25.07 -2.88 -22.77
N GLU A 94 -24.33 -3.07 -23.84
CA GLU A 94 -24.85 -3.31 -25.18
C GLU A 94 -24.68 -4.79 -25.49
N GLU A 95 -25.80 -5.49 -25.73
CA GLU A 95 -25.86 -6.91 -26.02
C GLU A 95 -26.84 -7.13 -27.16
N ASP A 96 -26.41 -7.82 -28.20
CA ASP A 96 -27.23 -8.13 -29.39
C ASP A 96 -27.95 -6.90 -29.98
N SER A 97 -27.27 -5.73 -30.03
CA SER A 97 -27.78 -4.46 -30.52
C SER A 97 -28.86 -3.81 -29.60
N LEU A 98 -29.05 -4.35 -28.40
CA LEU A 98 -29.92 -3.78 -27.37
C LEU A 98 -29.08 -3.21 -26.23
N ALA A 99 -29.21 -1.93 -26.01
CA ALA A 99 -28.60 -1.29 -24.86
C ALA A 99 -29.55 -1.35 -23.65
N TYR A 100 -29.05 -1.86 -22.52
CA TYR A 100 -29.79 -1.86 -21.26
C TYR A 100 -28.91 -1.46 -20.09
N THR A 101 -29.53 -0.99 -19.03
CA THR A 101 -28.83 -0.63 -17.80
C THR A 101 -29.01 -1.75 -16.77
N THR A 102 -27.91 -2.15 -16.14
CA THR A 102 -27.91 -3.15 -15.07
C THR A 102 -26.99 -2.70 -13.93
N ASN A 103 -27.14 -3.30 -12.76
CA ASN A 103 -26.23 -3.08 -11.65
C ASN A 103 -25.00 -3.97 -11.84
N GLY A 104 -23.83 -3.32 -11.88
CA GLY A 104 -22.54 -3.99 -11.94
C GLY A 104 -21.78 -3.80 -10.63
N GLU A 105 -21.25 -4.89 -10.10
CA GLU A 105 -20.34 -4.86 -8.96
C GLU A 105 -18.93 -4.52 -9.45
N LEU A 106 -18.33 -3.45 -8.91
CA LEU A 106 -16.96 -3.08 -9.25
C LEU A 106 -15.98 -4.08 -8.64
N LYS A 107 -15.14 -4.66 -9.49
CA LYS A 107 -13.97 -5.44 -9.10
C LYS A 107 -12.74 -4.59 -9.34
N PHE A 108 -11.95 -4.38 -8.30
CA PHE A 108 -10.72 -3.59 -8.40
C PHE A 108 -9.63 -4.24 -7.57
N SER A 109 -8.49 -4.51 -8.20
CA SER A 109 -7.29 -5.01 -7.53
C SER A 109 -6.07 -4.25 -7.99
N PHE A 110 -5.08 -4.09 -7.12
CA PHE A 110 -3.88 -3.33 -7.44
C PHE A 110 -2.63 -3.88 -6.75
N LEU A 111 -1.51 -3.63 -7.40
CA LEU A 111 -0.16 -3.77 -6.85
C LEU A 111 0.35 -2.38 -6.50
N SER A 112 1.04 -2.25 -5.40
CA SER A 112 1.60 -0.98 -4.95
C SER A 112 3.06 -1.08 -4.58
N ALA A 113 3.79 0.03 -4.77
CA ALA A 113 5.15 0.22 -4.30
C ALA A 113 5.21 1.49 -3.46
N SER A 114 5.85 1.42 -2.30
CA SER A 114 5.87 2.53 -1.36
C SER A 114 7.24 2.75 -0.72
N ALA A 115 7.53 4.02 -0.41
CA ALA A 115 8.66 4.43 0.40
C ALA A 115 8.12 5.15 1.65
N GLU A 116 8.53 4.68 2.82
CA GLU A 116 8.08 5.17 4.14
C GLU A 116 9.29 5.72 4.90
N TYR A 117 9.14 6.92 5.47
CA TYR A 117 10.12 7.53 6.36
C TYR A 117 9.56 7.64 7.78
N VAL A 118 10.26 7.04 8.75
CA VAL A 118 9.91 7.06 10.17
C VAL A 118 10.59 8.25 10.82
N PHE A 119 9.83 9.30 11.10
CA PHE A 119 10.34 10.51 11.73
C PHE A 119 10.35 10.42 13.27
N TYR A 120 9.44 9.61 13.85
CA TYR A 120 9.42 9.37 15.30
C TYR A 120 9.41 7.88 15.58
N HIS A 121 10.31 7.41 16.44
CA HIS A 121 10.37 6.02 16.91
C HIS A 121 10.83 5.97 18.37
N GLN A 122 9.86 5.89 19.28
CA GLN A 122 10.09 5.66 20.70
C GLN A 122 9.07 4.63 21.19
N TYR A 123 9.57 3.47 21.63
CA TYR A 123 8.71 2.36 22.05
C TYR A 123 7.69 2.81 23.11
N PRO A 124 6.42 2.43 22.97
CA PRO A 124 5.83 1.56 21.97
C PRO A 124 5.37 2.28 20.68
N TRP A 125 5.53 3.60 20.58
CA TRP A 125 4.99 4.42 19.52
C TRP A 125 5.97 4.63 18.37
N GLN A 126 5.42 4.72 17.18
CA GLN A 126 6.13 5.08 15.98
C GLN A 126 5.22 5.87 15.05
N PHE A 127 5.74 6.98 14.48
CA PHE A 127 5.07 7.76 13.46
C PHE A 127 5.92 7.85 12.21
N SER A 128 5.27 7.75 11.07
CA SER A 128 5.93 7.75 9.76
C SER A 128 5.07 8.43 8.70
N ILE A 129 5.73 8.88 7.66
CA ILE A 129 5.09 9.40 6.45
C ILE A 129 5.44 8.47 5.29
N ILE A 130 4.47 8.22 4.42
CA ILE A 130 4.63 7.50 3.16
C ILE A 130 4.39 8.53 2.05
N PRO A 131 5.41 9.31 1.66
CA PRO A 131 5.25 10.35 0.64
C PRO A 131 4.98 9.76 -0.74
N TYR A 132 5.47 8.56 -0.98
CA TYR A 132 5.32 7.85 -2.25
C TYR A 132 4.70 6.48 -2.01
N ASN A 133 3.46 6.32 -2.46
CA ASN A 133 2.76 5.06 -2.58
C ASN A 133 2.07 5.08 -3.93
N LEU A 134 2.69 4.41 -4.90
CA LEU A 134 2.18 4.28 -6.27
C LEU A 134 1.55 2.93 -6.42
N ALA A 135 0.35 2.88 -6.98
CA ALA A 135 -0.34 1.65 -7.26
C ALA A 135 -0.78 1.58 -8.72
N VAL A 136 -0.64 0.39 -9.29
CA VAL A 136 -1.15 0.03 -10.61
C VAL A 136 -2.10 -1.13 -10.44
N GLY A 137 -3.30 -0.98 -10.93
CA GLY A 137 -4.36 -1.98 -10.77
C GLY A 137 -5.23 -2.13 -11.99
N THR A 138 -6.15 -3.07 -11.87
CA THR A 138 -7.17 -3.35 -12.87
C THR A 138 -8.54 -3.23 -12.24
N ALA A 139 -9.45 -2.54 -12.94
CA ALA A 139 -10.84 -2.37 -12.57
C ALA A 139 -11.76 -2.88 -13.67
N GLY A 140 -12.87 -3.50 -13.30
CA GLY A 140 -13.91 -3.98 -14.21
C GLY A 140 -15.19 -4.21 -13.44
N TYR A 141 -16.29 -4.49 -14.15
CA TYR A 141 -17.56 -4.73 -13.50
C TYR A 141 -17.97 -6.18 -13.69
N GLU A 142 -18.56 -6.75 -12.66
CA GLU A 142 -19.21 -8.04 -12.71
C GLU A 142 -20.72 -7.83 -12.58
N TYR A 143 -21.50 -8.38 -13.51
CA TYR A 143 -22.95 -8.21 -13.58
C TYR A 143 -23.64 -9.51 -13.97
N ILE A 144 -24.93 -9.58 -13.72
CA ILE A 144 -25.77 -10.71 -14.16
C ILE A 144 -26.36 -10.35 -15.51
N ARG A 145 -26.02 -11.13 -16.52
CA ARG A 145 -26.57 -11.00 -17.86
C ARG A 145 -28.07 -11.26 -17.85
N ARG A 146 -28.80 -10.44 -18.59
CA ARG A 146 -30.26 -10.53 -18.60
C ARG A 146 -30.81 -11.71 -19.37
N SER A 147 -30.12 -12.16 -20.45
CA SER A 147 -30.58 -13.19 -21.36
C SER A 147 -30.59 -14.60 -20.73
N ASP A 148 -29.57 -14.93 -19.97
CA ASP A 148 -29.34 -16.29 -19.44
C ASP A 148 -29.07 -16.35 -17.94
N HIS A 149 -29.15 -15.21 -17.26
CA HIS A 149 -28.86 -15.05 -15.82
C HIS A 149 -27.44 -15.50 -15.40
N THR A 150 -26.52 -15.57 -16.37
CA THR A 150 -25.13 -15.88 -16.06
C THR A 150 -24.38 -14.65 -15.53
N ARG A 151 -23.36 -14.90 -14.70
CA ARG A 151 -22.48 -13.86 -14.20
C ARG A 151 -21.37 -13.61 -15.22
N VAL A 152 -21.24 -12.38 -15.67
CA VAL A 152 -20.31 -11.95 -16.72
C VAL A 152 -19.48 -10.78 -16.20
N SER A 153 -18.21 -10.72 -16.59
CA SER A 153 -17.32 -9.61 -16.28
C SER A 153 -17.03 -8.78 -17.51
N THR A 154 -17.01 -7.47 -17.36
CA THR A 154 -16.49 -6.57 -18.40
C THR A 154 -14.98 -6.73 -18.55
N PRO A 155 -14.39 -6.30 -19.67
CA PRO A 155 -12.95 -6.22 -19.81
C PRO A 155 -12.33 -5.42 -18.66
N SER A 156 -11.18 -5.89 -18.15
CA SER A 156 -10.44 -5.20 -17.09
C SER A 156 -9.67 -4.03 -17.66
N GLU A 157 -9.80 -2.88 -17.01
CA GLU A 157 -9.21 -1.61 -17.41
C GLU A 157 -8.15 -1.17 -16.41
N THR A 158 -7.10 -0.51 -16.87
CA THR A 158 -5.98 -0.09 -16.04
C THR A 158 -6.32 1.19 -15.26
N VAL A 159 -5.96 1.19 -13.98
CA VAL A 159 -6.05 2.34 -13.08
C VAL A 159 -4.69 2.53 -12.38
N ILE A 160 -4.17 3.77 -12.40
CA ILE A 160 -2.93 4.14 -11.70
C ILE A 160 -3.27 5.19 -10.67
N THR A 161 -2.85 4.95 -9.42
CA THR A 161 -3.10 5.86 -8.32
C THR A 161 -1.83 6.21 -7.56
N PHE A 162 -1.85 7.39 -6.95
CA PHE A 162 -0.86 7.90 -6.02
C PHE A 162 -1.52 8.18 -4.68
N GLN A 163 -0.94 7.70 -3.58
CA GLN A 163 -1.57 7.77 -2.27
C GLN A 163 -0.55 8.09 -1.18
N PRO A 164 -0.26 9.37 -0.92
CA PRO A 164 0.54 9.76 0.25
C PRO A 164 -0.23 9.48 1.54
N GLU A 165 0.50 9.03 2.58
CA GLU A 165 -0.11 8.62 3.85
C GLU A 165 0.73 9.07 5.05
N LEU A 166 0.05 9.41 6.15
CA LEU A 166 0.62 9.53 7.48
C LEU A 166 0.23 8.29 8.29
N THR A 167 1.20 7.67 8.95
CA THR A 167 0.98 6.40 9.66
C THR A 167 1.41 6.51 11.11
N GLY A 168 0.54 6.05 11.99
CA GLY A 168 0.83 5.80 13.40
C GLY A 168 0.88 4.29 13.66
N GLN A 169 1.83 3.85 14.48
CA GLN A 169 1.96 2.45 14.86
C GLN A 169 2.19 2.33 16.36
N PHE A 170 1.51 1.38 16.98
CA PHE A 170 1.69 0.98 18.36
C PHE A 170 2.22 -0.45 18.41
N SER A 171 3.39 -0.66 19.00
CA SER A 171 4.01 -1.97 19.16
C SER A 171 3.45 -2.66 20.41
N ILE A 172 2.61 -3.68 20.22
CA ILE A 172 2.05 -4.49 21.32
C ILE A 172 3.16 -5.35 21.92
N PHE A 173 3.90 -6.02 21.05
CA PHE A 173 5.12 -6.75 21.38
C PHE A 173 6.23 -6.36 20.42
N ARG A 174 7.46 -6.81 20.69
CA ARG A 174 8.61 -6.51 19.81
C ARG A 174 8.43 -7.02 18.38
N TRP A 175 7.62 -8.07 18.19
CA TRP A 175 7.41 -8.77 16.92
C TRP A 175 6.07 -8.46 16.25
N ILE A 176 5.12 -7.80 16.95
CA ILE A 176 3.82 -7.41 16.40
C ILE A 176 3.44 -5.99 16.82
N GLY A 177 2.88 -5.24 15.88
CA GLY A 177 2.31 -3.92 16.10
C GLY A 177 0.98 -3.74 15.42
N LEU A 178 0.17 -2.86 15.99
CA LEU A 178 -1.06 -2.35 15.40
C LEU A 178 -0.74 -1.02 14.72
N GLY A 179 -1.14 -0.86 13.48
CA GLY A 179 -0.94 0.36 12.71
C GLY A 179 -2.26 0.96 12.24
N ALA A 180 -2.28 2.29 12.14
CA ALA A 180 -3.34 3.03 11.48
C ALA A 180 -2.72 4.07 10.56
N SER A 181 -3.32 4.32 9.40
CA SER A 181 -2.88 5.39 8.51
C SER A 181 -4.07 6.23 8.04
N PHE A 182 -3.72 7.47 7.67
CA PHE A 182 -4.62 8.39 7.01
C PHE A 182 -3.88 8.98 5.80
N GLY A 183 -4.59 9.09 4.66
CA GLY A 183 -4.02 9.59 3.42
C GLY A 183 -5.05 10.09 2.44
N TYR A 184 -4.59 10.37 1.24
CA TYR A 184 -5.46 10.76 0.14
C TYR A 184 -5.05 10.01 -1.13
N ARG A 185 -5.99 9.33 -1.76
CA ARG A 185 -5.80 8.66 -3.04
C ARG A 185 -6.08 9.64 -4.17
N LYS A 186 -5.10 9.81 -5.04
CA LYS A 186 -5.19 10.58 -6.28
C LYS A 186 -5.05 9.64 -7.46
N THR A 187 -6.03 9.62 -8.35
CA THR A 187 -5.94 8.92 -9.63
C THR A 187 -5.03 9.71 -10.56
N LEU A 188 -3.99 9.04 -11.04
CA LEU A 188 -3.08 9.57 -12.06
C LEU A 188 -3.53 9.20 -13.46
N TYR A 189 -4.08 7.98 -13.59
CA TYR A 189 -4.61 7.46 -14.83
C TYR A 189 -5.79 6.53 -14.54
N SER A 190 -6.84 6.65 -15.33
CA SER A 190 -7.96 5.72 -15.39
C SER A 190 -8.42 5.62 -16.85
N SER A 191 -8.71 4.42 -17.31
CA SER A 191 -9.28 4.20 -18.63
C SER A 191 -10.65 4.87 -18.75
N LYS A 192 -11.00 5.33 -19.96
CA LYS A 192 -12.27 6.01 -20.24
C LYS A 192 -13.51 5.13 -20.01
N ASN A 193 -13.34 3.82 -20.03
CA ASN A 193 -14.43 2.86 -19.83
C ASN A 193 -14.81 2.70 -18.35
N ILE A 194 -13.91 3.16 -17.42
CA ILE A 194 -14.21 3.20 -15.99
C ILE A 194 -14.70 4.60 -15.65
N ARG A 195 -15.97 4.71 -15.25
CA ARG A 195 -16.62 5.98 -14.89
C ARG A 195 -16.41 6.37 -13.44
N GLU A 196 -15.87 5.46 -12.65
CA GLU A 196 -15.72 5.65 -11.22
C GLU A 196 -14.62 6.67 -10.86
N ASN A 197 -14.93 7.49 -9.86
CA ASN A 197 -13.95 8.40 -9.29
C ASN A 197 -13.25 7.73 -8.11
N PHE A 198 -11.96 7.42 -8.26
CA PHE A 198 -11.14 6.81 -7.21
C PHE A 198 -10.46 7.84 -6.30
N ASN A 199 -10.57 9.16 -6.60
CA ASN A 199 -10.00 10.20 -5.74
C ASN A 199 -10.78 10.25 -4.43
N SER A 200 -10.11 10.01 -3.30
CA SER A 200 -10.77 10.03 -2.00
C SER A 200 -9.78 10.15 -0.85
N PRO A 201 -10.20 10.69 0.30
CA PRO A 201 -9.51 10.43 1.54
C PRO A 201 -9.52 8.92 1.82
N THR A 202 -8.42 8.44 2.39
CA THR A 202 -8.24 7.02 2.70
C THR A 202 -7.74 6.87 4.12
N PHE A 203 -8.13 5.79 4.76
CA PHE A 203 -7.58 5.38 6.04
C PHE A 203 -7.36 3.88 6.05
N SER A 204 -6.41 3.42 6.84
CA SER A 204 -6.18 2.00 7.00
C SER A 204 -5.94 1.64 8.45
N VAL A 205 -6.25 0.40 8.77
CA VAL A 205 -5.83 -0.26 10.00
C VAL A 205 -5.22 -1.61 9.65
N GLY A 206 -4.24 -2.04 10.44
CA GLY A 206 -3.59 -3.31 10.13
C GLY A 206 -2.63 -3.79 11.20
N LEU A 207 -2.23 -5.05 11.02
CA LEU A 207 -1.24 -5.71 11.85
C LEU A 207 0.10 -5.76 11.11
N LYS A 208 1.15 -5.32 11.79
CA LYS A 208 2.53 -5.36 11.29
C LYS A 208 3.33 -6.42 12.03
N LEU A 209 3.93 -7.33 11.28
CA LEU A 209 4.78 -8.38 11.79
C LEU A 209 6.25 -8.08 11.47
N PHE A 210 7.11 -8.13 12.49
CA PHE A 210 8.56 -7.95 12.36
C PHE A 210 9.22 -9.32 12.34
N MET A 211 9.47 -9.83 11.13
CA MET A 211 9.92 -11.20 10.91
C MET A 211 11.28 -11.50 11.54
N ASP A 212 12.17 -10.50 11.65
CA ASP A 212 13.45 -10.64 12.31
C ASP A 212 13.33 -10.88 13.82
N GLU A 213 12.36 -10.27 14.47
CA GLU A 213 12.11 -10.49 15.89
C GLU A 213 11.39 -11.84 16.11
N ILE A 214 10.48 -12.24 15.21
CA ILE A 214 9.87 -13.58 15.23
C ILE A 214 10.96 -14.65 15.06
N TYR A 215 11.88 -14.45 14.11
CA TYR A 215 12.98 -15.38 13.88
C TYR A 215 13.88 -15.54 15.11
N LYS A 216 14.23 -14.46 15.80
CA LYS A 216 15.01 -14.50 17.03
C LYS A 216 14.31 -15.24 18.17
N ILE A 217 12.99 -15.14 18.26
CA ILE A 217 12.19 -15.85 19.26
C ILE A 217 12.13 -17.34 18.93
N ALA A 218 11.90 -17.70 17.67
CA ALA A 218 11.80 -19.07 17.22
C ALA A 218 13.15 -19.81 17.23
N PHE A 219 14.26 -19.08 16.96
CA PHE A 219 15.61 -19.63 16.87
C PHE A 219 16.61 -18.84 17.73
N PRO A 220 16.51 -18.88 19.06
CA PRO A 220 17.36 -18.08 19.95
C PRO A 220 18.85 -18.41 19.83
N ASN A 221 19.20 -19.63 19.40
CA ASN A 221 20.57 -20.08 19.22
C ASN A 221 21.06 -20.01 17.77
N GLY A 222 20.26 -19.48 16.84
CA GLY A 222 20.54 -19.47 15.38
C GLY A 222 20.42 -20.87 14.75
N ILE A 223 20.12 -20.93 13.46
CA ILE A 223 20.11 -22.19 12.73
C ILE A 223 21.60 -22.63 12.56
N GLY A 224 21.96 -23.77 13.13
CA GLY A 224 23.23 -24.45 12.84
C GLY A 224 24.37 -24.30 13.85
N LYS A 225 24.19 -23.65 15.00
CA LYS A 225 25.18 -23.85 16.10
C LYS A 225 24.88 -25.15 16.83
N LYS A 226 25.46 -26.25 16.33
CA LYS A 226 25.63 -27.48 17.13
C LYS A 226 26.29 -27.09 18.47
N LYS A 227 25.67 -27.43 19.59
CA LYS A 227 26.35 -27.44 20.88
C LYS A 227 27.64 -28.22 20.68
N LYS A 228 28.81 -27.57 20.79
CA LYS A 228 30.05 -28.28 21.06
C LYS A 228 29.88 -28.84 22.46
N GLY A 229 29.65 -30.16 22.52
CA GLY A 229 29.78 -30.94 23.74
C GLY A 229 31.26 -31.05 24.15
#